data_59582b208e18c025a7aac4d531b70d86
#
_entry.id   59582b208e18c025a7aac4d531b70d86
#
_cell.length_a   1.000
_cell.length_b   1.000
_cell.length_c   1.000
_cell.angle_alpha   90.00
_cell.angle_beta   90.00
_cell.angle_gamma   90.00
#
_symmetry.space_group_name_H-M   'P 1'
#
loop_
_entity.id
_entity.type
_entity.pdbx_description
1 polymer ?
#
loop_
_entity_poly.entity_id
_entity_poly.type
_entity_poly.pdbx_seq_one_letter_code
_entity_poly.pdbx_strand_id
1 'polypeptide(L)'
;MTTRQTLLALALLAAQPMPAAAEFAGAEAIRDLNGTFRSAAPEPWYGGFGTREFVFADGQWQLTFTHALDPAMTLRTFQFRTGGRYEVGAPVAAVPGTFEGNFEEAWKHVTLLTPDAGIAAAMGMADCGLTVNLETDISATGCAGWAPVEVCGWDHDLIALDETGVHFGVRPADNDLCTPDRRPAALLPAVPAFR
;
A
#
# COMPACT_ATOMS: atom_id res chain seq x y z
N MET A 1 13.11 76.08 15.58
CA MET A 1 12.97 74.87 16.39
C MET A 1 11.87 73.99 15.74
N THR A 2 12.25 72.99 15.00
CA THR A 2 11.27 72.16 14.24
C THR A 2 11.31 70.78 14.85
N THR A 3 10.23 70.41 15.53
CA THR A 3 10.03 69.10 16.21
C THR A 3 9.65 68.07 15.21
N ARG A 4 10.51 67.05 14.96
CA ARG A 4 10.20 65.86 14.14
C ARG A 4 9.46 64.85 15.02
N GLN A 5 8.21 64.56 14.67
CA GLN A 5 7.44 63.45 15.24
C GLN A 5 7.80 62.18 14.46
N THR A 6 8.39 61.19 15.19
CA THR A 6 8.66 59.86 14.65
C THR A 6 7.43 58.97 14.89
N LEU A 7 6.77 58.59 13.81
CA LEU A 7 5.66 57.59 13.85
C LEU A 7 6.26 56.17 13.92
N LEU A 8 6.02 55.50 15.05
CA LEU A 8 6.35 54.07 15.20
C LEU A 8 5.20 53.25 14.56
N ALA A 9 5.47 52.59 13.44
CA ALA A 9 4.57 51.65 12.84
C ALA A 9 4.65 50.31 13.56
N LEU A 10 3.60 49.92 14.29
CA LEU A 10 3.46 48.60 14.89
C LEU A 10 3.02 47.60 13.82
N ALA A 11 3.94 46.71 13.39
CA ALA A 11 3.61 45.64 12.45
C ALA A 11 2.93 44.51 13.26
N LEU A 12 1.61 44.33 13.04
CA LEU A 12 0.89 43.12 13.48
C LEU A 12 1.34 41.95 12.62
N LEU A 13 2.12 41.02 13.18
CA LEU A 13 2.32 39.71 12.60
C LEU A 13 1.02 38.89 12.77
N ALA A 14 0.29 38.72 11.70
CA ALA A 14 -0.83 37.78 11.65
C ALA A 14 -0.25 36.36 11.75
N ALA A 15 -0.54 35.64 12.85
CA ALA A 15 -0.24 34.23 12.99
C ALA A 15 -1.02 33.46 11.92
N GLN A 16 -0.32 32.80 10.99
CA GLN A 16 -0.95 31.92 10.01
C GLN A 16 -1.42 30.66 10.74
N PRO A 17 -2.65 30.17 10.51
CA PRO A 17 -3.09 28.90 11.07
C PRO A 17 -2.18 27.80 10.51
N MET A 18 -1.56 27.02 11.39
CA MET A 18 -0.86 25.79 10.98
C MET A 18 -1.89 24.82 10.44
N PRO A 19 -1.57 24.10 9.35
CA PRO A 19 -2.46 23.03 8.86
C PRO A 19 -2.68 22.04 10.01
N ALA A 20 -3.94 21.70 10.27
CA ALA A 20 -4.27 20.65 11.23
C ALA A 20 -3.59 19.35 10.76
N ALA A 21 -2.94 18.64 11.68
CA ALA A 21 -2.44 17.31 11.39
C ALA A 21 -3.63 16.43 11.00
N ALA A 22 -3.46 15.58 9.98
CA ALA A 22 -4.50 14.63 9.58
C ALA A 22 -4.91 13.79 10.80
N GLU A 23 -6.20 13.74 11.09
CA GLU A 23 -6.72 12.96 12.20
C GLU A 23 -6.97 11.53 11.70
N PHE A 24 -6.24 10.57 12.27
CA PHE A 24 -6.43 9.17 11.95
C PHE A 24 -7.66 8.61 12.65
N ALA A 25 -8.40 7.76 11.96
CA ALA A 25 -9.55 7.06 12.49
C ALA A 25 -9.15 6.02 13.54
N GLY A 26 -10.06 5.70 14.46
CA GLY A 26 -9.86 4.62 15.44
C GLY A 26 -9.98 3.23 14.81
N ALA A 27 -9.52 2.21 15.56
CA ALA A 27 -9.51 0.81 15.11
C ALA A 27 -10.88 0.27 14.66
N GLU A 28 -11.98 0.73 15.25
CA GLU A 28 -13.33 0.31 14.90
C GLU A 28 -13.67 0.69 13.46
N ALA A 29 -13.43 1.94 13.07
CA ALA A 29 -13.66 2.40 11.70
C ALA A 29 -12.81 1.63 10.66
N ILE A 30 -11.61 1.16 11.06
CA ILE A 30 -10.75 0.36 10.19
C ILE A 30 -11.27 -1.09 10.10
N ARG A 31 -11.80 -1.67 11.19
CA ARG A 31 -12.42 -3.01 11.16
C ARG A 31 -13.68 -3.05 10.30
N ASP A 32 -14.38 -1.93 10.20
CA ASP A 32 -15.61 -1.79 9.44
C ASP A 32 -15.39 -1.23 8.03
N LEU A 33 -14.13 -1.26 7.54
CA LEU A 33 -13.83 -0.80 6.18
C LEU A 33 -14.72 -1.53 5.16
N ASN A 34 -15.33 -0.71 4.30
CA ASN A 34 -16.15 -1.18 3.19
C ASN A 34 -15.94 -0.26 1.99
N GLY A 35 -15.69 -0.83 0.82
CA GLY A 35 -15.48 -0.08 -0.40
C GLY A 35 -14.19 -0.43 -1.14
N THR A 36 -13.95 0.32 -2.20
CA THR A 36 -12.77 0.17 -3.07
C THR A 36 -11.83 1.36 -2.86
N PHE A 37 -10.54 1.06 -2.76
CA PHE A 37 -9.46 2.05 -2.66
C PHE A 37 -8.47 1.79 -3.79
N ARG A 38 -8.10 2.84 -4.54
CA ARG A 38 -7.19 2.72 -5.69
C ARG A 38 -6.08 3.75 -5.64
N SER A 39 -4.87 3.37 -6.05
CA SER A 39 -3.79 4.32 -6.29
C SER A 39 -4.27 5.45 -7.20
N ALA A 40 -4.07 6.70 -6.78
CA ALA A 40 -4.45 7.89 -7.56
C ALA A 40 -3.59 8.03 -8.84
N ALA A 41 -2.36 7.51 -8.80
CA ALA A 41 -1.41 7.45 -9.90
C ALA A 41 -0.50 6.23 -9.71
N PRO A 42 0.23 5.80 -10.75
CA PRO A 42 1.26 4.77 -10.59
C PRO A 42 2.34 5.20 -9.61
N GLU A 43 2.74 4.30 -8.73
CA GLU A 43 3.71 4.48 -7.66
C GLU A 43 5.02 3.74 -8.01
N PRO A 44 6.20 4.15 -7.50
CA PRO A 44 7.44 3.40 -7.69
C PRO A 44 7.36 2.05 -6.96
N TRP A 45 7.53 0.93 -7.70
CA TRP A 45 7.53 -0.44 -7.18
C TRP A 45 8.49 -1.33 -7.95
N TYR A 46 9.28 -2.15 -7.26
CA TYR A 46 10.09 -3.25 -7.81
C TYR A 46 10.94 -2.87 -9.04
N GLY A 47 11.55 -1.67 -9.03
CA GLY A 47 12.36 -1.16 -10.15
C GLY A 47 11.55 -0.62 -11.33
N GLY A 48 10.24 -0.49 -11.18
CA GLY A 48 9.32 0.10 -12.14
C GLY A 48 8.21 0.87 -11.42
N PHE A 49 6.97 0.68 -11.87
CA PHE A 49 5.79 1.36 -11.37
C PHE A 49 4.68 0.34 -11.10
N GLY A 50 3.82 0.66 -10.14
CA GLY A 50 2.68 -0.19 -9.82
C GLY A 50 1.44 0.60 -9.46
N THR A 51 0.28 -0.03 -9.64
CA THR A 51 -1.00 0.45 -9.11
C THR A 51 -1.58 -0.59 -8.18
N ARG A 52 -2.19 -0.12 -7.10
CA ARG A 52 -2.86 -0.96 -6.10
C ARG A 52 -4.36 -0.68 -6.12
N GLU A 53 -5.14 -1.73 -6.10
CA GLU A 53 -6.57 -1.67 -5.83
C GLU A 53 -6.88 -2.60 -4.66
N PHE A 54 -7.46 -2.04 -3.61
CA PHE A 54 -7.95 -2.78 -2.46
C PHE A 54 -9.48 -2.75 -2.45
N VAL A 55 -10.09 -3.88 -2.17
CA VAL A 55 -11.52 -3.99 -1.91
C VAL A 55 -11.70 -4.53 -0.50
N PHE A 56 -12.46 -3.82 0.32
CA PHE A 56 -12.86 -4.25 1.65
C PHE A 56 -14.36 -4.47 1.70
N ALA A 57 -14.78 -5.58 2.26
CA ALA A 57 -16.20 -5.91 2.47
C ALA A 57 -16.33 -6.99 3.57
N ASP A 58 -17.21 -6.78 4.52
CA ASP A 58 -17.60 -7.76 5.52
C ASP A 58 -16.41 -8.44 6.25
N GLY A 59 -15.40 -7.65 6.64
CA GLY A 59 -14.18 -8.14 7.29
C GLY A 59 -13.23 -8.93 6.37
N GLN A 60 -13.48 -8.90 5.08
CA GLN A 60 -12.60 -9.46 4.04
C GLN A 60 -11.87 -8.33 3.31
N TRP A 61 -10.73 -8.67 2.74
CA TRP A 61 -9.97 -7.78 1.88
C TRP A 61 -9.53 -8.51 0.62
N GLN A 62 -9.30 -7.75 -0.43
CA GLN A 62 -8.64 -8.21 -1.65
C GLN A 62 -7.68 -7.15 -2.14
N LEU A 63 -6.56 -7.58 -2.71
CA LEU A 63 -5.61 -6.74 -3.42
C LEU A 63 -5.54 -7.16 -4.88
N THR A 64 -5.57 -6.19 -5.78
CA THR A 64 -5.08 -6.31 -7.15
C THR A 64 -3.91 -5.34 -7.32
N PHE A 65 -2.72 -5.88 -7.55
CA PHE A 65 -1.50 -5.11 -7.83
C PHE A 65 -1.10 -5.34 -9.29
N THR A 66 -0.90 -4.26 -10.05
CA THR A 66 -0.42 -4.34 -11.44
C THR A 66 0.89 -3.60 -11.57
N HIS A 67 1.93 -4.27 -12.07
CA HIS A 67 3.26 -3.71 -12.28
C HIS A 67 3.50 -3.39 -13.77
N ALA A 68 4.28 -2.33 -14.02
CA ALA A 68 4.76 -1.92 -15.33
C ALA A 68 6.17 -1.35 -15.24
N LEU A 69 6.89 -1.33 -16.36
CA LEU A 69 8.23 -0.72 -16.45
C LEU A 69 8.20 0.80 -16.70
N ASP A 70 7.02 1.35 -17.02
CA ASP A 70 6.85 2.76 -17.34
C ASP A 70 5.72 3.40 -16.50
N PRO A 71 5.80 4.72 -16.21
CA PRO A 71 4.78 5.38 -15.38
C PRO A 71 3.43 5.55 -16.09
N ALA A 72 3.36 5.35 -17.42
CA ALA A 72 2.10 5.34 -18.17
C ALA A 72 1.39 3.98 -18.11
N MET A 73 1.97 2.97 -17.44
CA MET A 73 1.46 1.59 -17.32
C MET A 73 1.22 0.91 -18.67
N THR A 74 1.98 1.29 -19.72
CA THR A 74 1.87 0.72 -21.07
C THR A 74 2.69 -0.56 -21.22
N LEU A 75 3.84 -0.65 -20.52
CA LEU A 75 4.72 -1.80 -20.51
C LEU A 75 4.46 -2.68 -19.26
N ARG A 76 3.24 -3.19 -19.16
CA ARG A 76 2.83 -4.03 -18.02
C ARG A 76 3.57 -5.36 -18.02
N THR A 77 4.05 -5.79 -16.85
CA THR A 77 4.85 -7.02 -16.69
C THR A 77 4.05 -8.13 -16.04
N PHE A 78 3.37 -7.85 -14.93
CA PHE A 78 2.52 -8.83 -14.24
C PHE A 78 1.39 -8.14 -13.48
N GLN A 79 0.41 -8.95 -13.08
CA GLN A 79 -0.60 -8.63 -12.09
C GLN A 79 -0.59 -9.70 -11.01
N PHE A 80 -0.58 -9.26 -9.74
CA PHE A 80 -0.74 -10.13 -8.58
C PHE A 80 -2.09 -9.85 -7.92
N ARG A 81 -2.77 -10.92 -7.49
CA ARG A 81 -4.02 -10.82 -6.76
C ARG A 81 -3.99 -11.74 -5.55
N THR A 82 -4.51 -11.26 -4.45
CA THR A 82 -4.66 -12.03 -3.20
C THR A 82 -5.84 -11.52 -2.40
N GLY A 83 -6.26 -12.25 -1.38
CA GLY A 83 -7.30 -11.83 -0.47
C GLY A 83 -7.61 -12.88 0.59
N GLY A 84 -8.40 -12.47 1.56
CA GLY A 84 -8.81 -13.26 2.70
C GLY A 84 -9.45 -12.39 3.77
N ARG A 85 -9.34 -12.79 5.03
CA ARG A 85 -9.74 -11.96 6.19
C ARG A 85 -8.66 -10.93 6.50
N TYR A 86 -9.03 -9.85 7.18
CA TYR A 86 -8.06 -8.97 7.80
C TYR A 86 -8.41 -8.72 9.27
N GLU A 87 -7.38 -8.43 10.05
CA GLU A 87 -7.50 -8.18 11.48
C GLU A 87 -6.78 -6.87 11.83
N VAL A 88 -7.42 -6.07 12.69
CA VAL A 88 -6.85 -4.84 13.23
C VAL A 88 -6.48 -5.09 14.69
N GLY A 89 -5.17 -5.16 14.93
CA GLY A 89 -4.59 -5.45 16.25
C GLY A 89 -4.37 -4.20 17.11
N ALA A 90 -3.28 -4.20 17.87
CA ALA A 90 -2.92 -3.14 18.80
C ALA A 90 -2.48 -1.85 18.07
N PRO A 91 -2.62 -0.67 18.70
CA PRO A 91 -2.01 0.55 18.20
C PRO A 91 -0.48 0.44 18.24
N VAL A 92 0.18 0.94 17.18
CA VAL A 92 1.64 0.90 17.04
C VAL A 92 2.25 2.20 17.52
N ALA A 93 2.84 2.20 18.72
CA ALA A 93 3.36 3.42 19.36
C ALA A 93 4.47 4.12 18.55
N ALA A 94 5.26 3.37 17.77
CA ALA A 94 6.35 3.91 16.96
C ALA A 94 5.83 4.71 15.74
N VAL A 95 4.59 4.48 15.29
CA VAL A 95 3.95 5.15 14.16
C VAL A 95 2.57 5.65 14.61
N PRO A 96 2.47 6.85 15.18
CA PRO A 96 1.23 7.37 15.75
C PRO A 96 0.06 7.34 14.75
N GLY A 97 -1.12 6.96 15.22
CA GLY A 97 -2.34 6.86 14.39
C GLY A 97 -2.47 5.55 13.60
N THR A 98 -1.53 4.62 13.79
CA THR A 98 -1.55 3.32 13.11
C THR A 98 -1.90 2.17 14.04
N PHE A 99 -2.35 1.09 13.45
CA PHE A 99 -2.60 -0.18 14.10
C PHE A 99 -1.83 -1.31 13.40
N GLU A 100 -1.63 -2.40 14.11
CA GLU A 100 -1.21 -3.64 13.47
C GLU A 100 -2.31 -4.09 12.50
N GLY A 101 -1.94 -4.25 11.22
CA GLY A 101 -2.80 -4.81 10.18
C GLY A 101 -2.30 -6.21 9.84
N ASN A 102 -3.11 -7.24 10.09
CA ASN A 102 -2.78 -8.60 9.68
C ASN A 102 -3.72 -8.97 8.53
N PHE A 103 -3.15 -9.32 7.39
CA PHE A 103 -3.88 -9.59 6.16
C PHE A 103 -3.69 -11.04 5.75
N GLU A 104 -4.76 -11.85 5.81
CA GLU A 104 -4.73 -13.22 5.35
C GLU A 104 -4.62 -13.24 3.82
N GLU A 105 -3.62 -13.92 3.31
CA GLU A 105 -3.49 -14.26 1.90
C GLU A 105 -3.98 -15.69 1.69
N ALA A 106 -5.31 -15.90 1.80
CA ALA A 106 -5.92 -17.21 1.70
C ALA A 106 -5.73 -17.88 0.33
N TRP A 107 -5.46 -17.06 -0.67
CA TRP A 107 -5.15 -17.46 -2.05
C TRP A 107 -4.22 -16.44 -2.70
N LYS A 108 -3.42 -16.88 -3.68
CA LYS A 108 -2.46 -16.06 -4.44
C LYS A 108 -2.53 -16.39 -5.91
N HIS A 109 -2.79 -15.38 -6.74
CA HIS A 109 -2.85 -15.53 -8.19
C HIS A 109 -1.88 -14.58 -8.87
N VAL A 110 -1.24 -15.03 -9.95
CA VAL A 110 -0.38 -14.21 -10.82
C VAL A 110 -0.82 -14.32 -12.26
N THR A 111 -0.85 -13.21 -12.95
CA THR A 111 -0.98 -13.12 -14.40
C THR A 111 0.28 -12.49 -14.98
N LEU A 112 1.01 -13.21 -15.80
CA LEU A 112 2.13 -12.65 -16.58
C LEU A 112 1.54 -11.83 -17.73
N LEU A 113 1.86 -10.52 -17.80
CA LEU A 113 1.31 -9.60 -18.80
C LEU A 113 2.29 -9.28 -19.94
N THR A 114 3.59 -9.56 -19.73
CA THR A 114 4.61 -9.37 -20.76
C THR A 114 4.90 -10.66 -21.51
N PRO A 115 4.99 -10.63 -22.86
CA PRO A 115 5.46 -11.78 -23.64
C PRO A 115 6.99 -11.90 -23.68
N ASP A 116 7.72 -10.91 -23.14
CA ASP A 116 9.19 -10.89 -23.13
C ASP A 116 9.75 -11.80 -22.03
N ALA A 117 10.36 -12.91 -22.44
CA ALA A 117 10.94 -13.91 -21.54
C ALA A 117 12.10 -13.33 -20.70
N GLY A 118 12.85 -12.35 -21.21
CA GLY A 118 13.92 -11.68 -20.47
C GLY A 118 13.38 -10.84 -19.32
N ILE A 119 12.27 -10.11 -19.55
CA ILE A 119 11.57 -9.37 -18.51
C ILE A 119 10.97 -10.34 -17.47
N ALA A 120 10.32 -11.42 -17.92
CA ALA A 120 9.77 -12.43 -17.01
C ALA A 120 10.87 -13.04 -16.12
N ALA A 121 12.03 -13.35 -16.69
CA ALA A 121 13.19 -13.86 -15.95
C ALA A 121 13.74 -12.82 -14.95
N ALA A 122 13.87 -11.55 -15.36
CA ALA A 122 14.31 -10.47 -14.48
C ALA A 122 13.38 -10.25 -13.27
N MET A 123 12.07 -10.55 -13.44
CA MET A 123 11.07 -10.52 -12.35
C MET A 123 11.04 -11.84 -11.54
N GLY A 124 11.91 -12.81 -11.80
CA GLY A 124 11.93 -14.09 -11.12
C GLY A 124 10.80 -15.05 -11.49
N MET A 125 10.10 -14.81 -12.61
CA MET A 125 8.90 -15.56 -12.99
C MET A 125 9.14 -16.65 -14.04
N ALA A 126 10.40 -16.84 -14.51
CA ALA A 126 10.71 -17.76 -15.60
C ALA A 126 10.32 -19.22 -15.30
N ASP A 127 10.48 -19.65 -14.06
CA ASP A 127 10.27 -21.04 -13.63
C ASP A 127 8.91 -21.27 -12.97
N CYS A 128 8.00 -20.28 -12.99
CA CYS A 128 6.71 -20.39 -12.34
C CYS A 128 5.63 -21.11 -13.20
N GLY A 129 5.95 -21.52 -14.42
CA GLY A 129 4.99 -22.19 -15.32
C GLY A 129 3.86 -21.29 -15.82
N LEU A 130 4.06 -19.97 -15.84
CA LEU A 130 3.02 -19.00 -16.23
C LEU A 130 2.80 -18.97 -17.74
N THR A 131 1.56 -18.79 -18.14
CA THR A 131 1.17 -18.49 -19.52
C THR A 131 0.77 -17.02 -19.62
N VAL A 132 1.26 -16.31 -20.65
CA VAL A 132 0.97 -14.89 -20.85
C VAL A 132 -0.54 -14.65 -20.95
N ASN A 133 -1.04 -13.66 -20.20
CA ASN A 133 -2.44 -13.27 -20.07
C ASN A 133 -3.39 -14.35 -19.50
N LEU A 134 -2.83 -15.40 -18.89
CA LEU A 134 -3.62 -16.39 -18.15
C LEU A 134 -3.35 -16.24 -16.64
N GLU A 135 -4.40 -16.00 -15.87
CA GLU A 135 -4.30 -16.01 -14.41
C GLU A 135 -3.99 -17.42 -13.92
N THR A 136 -2.96 -17.54 -13.10
CA THR A 136 -2.45 -18.81 -12.57
C THR A 136 -2.53 -18.77 -11.05
N ASP A 137 -3.12 -19.78 -10.44
CA ASP A 137 -3.12 -19.99 -9.00
C ASP A 137 -1.73 -20.48 -8.56
N ILE A 138 -1.07 -19.68 -7.72
CA ILE A 138 0.24 -19.97 -7.14
C ILE A 138 0.16 -20.21 -5.63
N SER A 139 -1.05 -20.40 -5.08
CA SER A 139 -1.28 -20.57 -3.65
C SER A 139 -0.48 -21.72 -3.04
N ALA A 140 -0.37 -22.84 -3.77
CA ALA A 140 0.34 -24.02 -3.29
C ALA A 140 1.84 -24.02 -3.64
N THR A 141 2.26 -23.35 -4.70
CA THR A 141 3.64 -23.43 -5.23
C THR A 141 4.49 -22.21 -4.92
N GLY A 142 3.84 -21.05 -4.74
CA GLY A 142 4.51 -19.77 -4.79
C GLY A 142 5.01 -19.43 -6.20
N CYS A 143 5.54 -18.21 -6.36
CA CYS A 143 6.21 -17.74 -7.58
C CYS A 143 6.99 -16.47 -7.27
N ALA A 144 8.20 -16.32 -7.78
CA ALA A 144 9.07 -15.17 -7.54
C ALA A 144 9.21 -14.86 -6.03
N GLY A 145 8.87 -13.62 -5.62
CA GLY A 145 8.90 -13.20 -4.22
C GLY A 145 7.68 -13.63 -3.38
N TRP A 146 6.70 -14.32 -3.96
CA TRP A 146 5.51 -14.80 -3.24
C TRP A 146 5.67 -16.27 -2.84
N ALA A 147 5.82 -16.50 -1.54
CA ALA A 147 5.87 -17.85 -0.98
C ALA A 147 4.50 -18.55 -1.07
N PRO A 148 4.44 -19.89 -1.02
CA PRO A 148 3.18 -20.63 -0.86
C PRO A 148 2.38 -20.16 0.35
N VAL A 149 1.04 -20.26 0.29
CA VAL A 149 0.14 -19.86 1.40
C VAL A 149 0.47 -20.60 2.69
N GLU A 150 0.82 -21.88 2.64
CA GLU A 150 1.22 -22.66 3.82
C GLU A 150 2.50 -22.16 4.51
N VAL A 151 3.37 -21.44 3.75
CA VAL A 151 4.64 -20.86 4.24
C VAL A 151 4.42 -19.43 4.72
N CYS A 152 3.65 -18.66 3.97
CA CYS A 152 3.37 -17.24 4.23
C CYS A 152 1.91 -16.96 3.85
N GLY A 153 0.99 -17.28 4.74
CA GLY A 153 -0.45 -17.06 4.54
C GLY A 153 -0.97 -15.79 5.23
N TRP A 154 -0.09 -15.03 5.89
CA TRP A 154 -0.43 -13.76 6.53
C TRP A 154 0.66 -12.72 6.29
N ASP A 155 0.26 -11.55 5.86
CA ASP A 155 1.09 -10.36 5.87
C ASP A 155 0.87 -9.59 7.18
N HIS A 156 1.96 -9.38 7.94
CA HIS A 156 1.97 -8.55 9.15
C HIS A 156 2.37 -7.13 8.79
N ASP A 157 1.40 -6.30 8.46
CA ASP A 157 1.57 -4.93 7.98
C ASP A 157 1.10 -3.90 9.01
N LEU A 158 1.20 -2.62 8.70
CA LEU A 158 0.51 -1.51 9.35
C LEU A 158 -0.77 -1.19 8.59
N ILE A 159 -1.75 -0.67 9.33
CA ILE A 159 -2.95 -0.07 8.73
C ILE A 159 -3.32 1.22 9.45
N ALA A 160 -3.69 2.24 8.68
CA ALA A 160 -4.28 3.48 9.17
C ALA A 160 -5.34 3.98 8.18
N LEU A 161 -6.25 4.81 8.65
CA LEU A 161 -7.29 5.43 7.84
C LEU A 161 -7.40 6.90 8.22
N ASP A 162 -7.42 7.78 7.23
CA ASP A 162 -7.74 9.19 7.40
C ASP A 162 -8.62 9.70 6.25
N GLU A 163 -8.83 11.00 6.16
CA GLU A 163 -9.64 11.64 5.12
C GLU A 163 -9.08 11.46 3.70
N THR A 164 -7.78 11.14 3.57
CA THR A 164 -7.11 10.93 2.28
C THR A 164 -7.23 9.49 1.79
N GLY A 165 -7.50 8.52 2.67
CA GLY A 165 -7.69 7.13 2.32
C GLY A 165 -7.09 6.13 3.32
N VAL A 166 -6.91 4.89 2.88
CA VAL A 166 -6.27 3.83 3.66
C VAL A 166 -4.76 3.84 3.45
N HIS A 167 -4.00 3.72 4.53
CA HIS A 167 -2.54 3.63 4.52
C HIS A 167 -2.08 2.23 4.90
N PHE A 168 -1.01 1.79 4.28
CA PHE A 168 -0.28 0.57 4.59
C PHE A 168 1.17 0.88 4.91
N GLY A 169 1.89 -0.07 5.48
CA GLY A 169 3.29 0.10 5.80
C GLY A 169 4.21 0.10 4.58
N VAL A 170 5.39 0.70 4.74
CA VAL A 170 6.48 0.61 3.76
C VAL A 170 7.00 -0.81 3.75
N ARG A 171 6.79 -1.54 2.65
CA ARG A 171 7.23 -2.93 2.54
C ARG A 171 8.76 -3.03 2.53
N PRO A 172 9.34 -4.06 3.16
CA PRO A 172 10.78 -4.34 3.06
C PRO A 172 11.18 -4.70 1.63
N ALA A 173 12.47 -4.54 1.30
CA ALA A 173 12.97 -4.74 -0.06
C ALA A 173 12.77 -6.17 -0.60
N ASP A 174 12.76 -7.16 0.30
CA ASP A 174 12.49 -8.57 0.00
C ASP A 174 10.99 -8.92 -0.02
N ASN A 175 10.12 -7.94 0.24
CA ASN A 175 8.67 -8.06 0.30
C ASN A 175 8.16 -9.07 1.35
N ASP A 176 8.99 -9.48 2.29
CA ASP A 176 8.64 -10.46 3.33
C ASP A 176 7.99 -9.79 4.55
N LEU A 177 6.70 -10.00 4.74
CA LEU A 177 5.90 -9.62 5.92
C LEU A 177 5.29 -10.84 6.62
N CYS A 178 5.87 -12.03 6.43
CA CYS A 178 5.29 -13.31 6.87
C CYS A 178 5.28 -13.50 8.38
N THR A 179 5.98 -12.66 9.14
CA THR A 179 6.06 -12.76 10.60
C THR A 179 5.88 -11.39 11.28
N PRO A 180 5.37 -11.33 12.53
CA PRO A 180 5.11 -10.07 13.23
C PRO A 180 6.34 -9.16 13.40
N ASP A 181 7.54 -9.71 13.51
CA ASP A 181 8.80 -8.98 13.63
C ASP A 181 9.26 -8.32 12.31
N ARG A 182 8.65 -8.69 11.20
CA ARG A 182 8.87 -8.09 9.88
C ARG A 182 7.94 -6.88 9.60
N ARG A 183 7.06 -6.56 10.55
CA ARG A 183 6.10 -5.46 10.42
C ARG A 183 6.82 -4.14 10.11
N PRO A 184 6.32 -3.35 9.14
CA PRO A 184 6.90 -2.05 8.78
C PRO A 184 6.94 -1.07 9.95
N ALA A 185 7.86 -0.10 9.88
CA ALA A 185 8.01 0.97 10.86
C ALA A 185 7.65 2.37 10.32
N ALA A 186 7.05 2.44 9.13
CA ALA A 186 6.60 3.69 8.50
C ALA A 186 5.41 3.42 7.56
N LEU A 187 4.62 4.45 7.28
CA LEU A 187 3.49 4.37 6.35
C LEU A 187 3.89 4.78 4.93
N LEU A 188 3.29 4.14 3.94
CA LEU A 188 3.19 4.61 2.57
C LEU A 188 2.14 5.74 2.47
N PRO A 189 2.15 6.55 1.41
CA PRO A 189 1.05 7.46 1.09
C PRO A 189 -0.29 6.71 1.03
N ALA A 190 -1.38 7.44 1.35
CA ALA A 190 -2.72 6.90 1.32
C ALA A 190 -3.12 6.36 -0.06
N VAL A 191 -3.89 5.28 -0.05
CA VAL A 191 -4.65 4.82 -1.21
C VAL A 191 -6.06 5.38 -1.08
N PRO A 192 -6.46 6.36 -1.92
CA PRO A 192 -7.73 7.05 -1.78
C PRO A 192 -8.93 6.14 -2.08
N ALA A 193 -10.06 6.47 -1.46
CA ALA A 193 -11.33 5.83 -1.78
C ALA A 193 -11.72 6.10 -3.24
N PHE A 194 -12.09 5.05 -3.96
CA PHE A 194 -12.60 5.13 -5.32
C PHE A 194 -14.12 5.37 -5.27
N ARG A 195 -14.55 6.49 -5.85
CA ARG A 195 -15.96 6.91 -5.91
C ARG A 195 -16.54 6.72 -7.32
#